data_072ae177c47debf1851d6a104a5bd083
#
_entry.id   072ae177c47debf1851d6a104a5bd083
#
_cell.length_a   1.000
_cell.length_b   1.000
_cell.length_c   1.000
_cell.angle_alpha   90.00
_cell.angle_beta   90.00
_cell.angle_gamma   90.00
#
_symmetry.space_group_name_H-M   'P 1'
#
loop_
_entity.id
_entity.type
_entity.pdbx_description
1 polymer ?
#
loop_
_entity_poly.entity_id
_entity_poly.type
_entity_poly.pdbx_seq_one_letter_code
_entity_poly.pdbx_strand_id
1 'polypeptide(L)'
;INRCLVGSEMCIRDSMVTNMLPKTYKAMENWDGKELPDEEVFAAFYEDYKLLIEKKTFGKLATQLNYEKNGFKSILKKLQRKMKKFEEGNYKEQIMDVHKRWANVEYWRAIKRRAPAISYAKYLKGMDLIKDESGNITQVSEDRRVHRVLWLRTLEVAFFVTVFCFVMAYPIAHLLATLPMKYSNLLMICVLLPFWTSLLVRTASWMILLQQQGVVNDFFVWIGLVADDNRPEMMYNKTGTYVAMTQILLPFMVLPLYSVMKTISPSLMRAGKSLGGTPFVAFWKVYFPLTIPGIGAGCLLVFILAIGYYITPALVGGASGTLISNQIAFHMKSTLDWSFASAMGLMLLVGVLAIYWVYNKLVGVDNIKLG
;
A
#
# COMPACT_ATOMS: atom_id res chain seq x y z
N ILE A 1 7.89 5.52 18.26
CA ILE A 1 6.69 6.36 18.05
C ILE A 1 7.05 7.62 17.26
N ASN A 2 8.08 8.37 17.63
CA ASN A 2 8.49 9.60 16.91
C ASN A 2 8.90 9.36 15.43
N ARG A 3 9.48 8.22 15.08
CA ARG A 3 9.83 7.90 13.68
C ARG A 3 8.63 7.58 12.79
N CYS A 4 7.53 7.06 13.35
CA CYS A 4 6.27 6.88 12.61
C CYS A 4 5.55 8.22 12.36
N LEU A 5 5.67 9.17 13.30
CA LEU A 5 5.14 10.53 13.15
C LEU A 5 5.90 11.34 12.08
N VAL A 6 7.21 11.09 11.89
CA VAL A 6 7.99 11.72 10.81
C VAL A 6 7.44 11.39 9.43
N GLY A 7 6.94 10.16 9.21
CA GLY A 7 6.23 9.81 7.97
C GLY A 7 4.95 10.60 7.77
N SER A 8 4.17 10.83 8.84
CA SER A 8 2.96 11.65 8.79
C SER A 8 3.27 13.14 8.59
N GLU A 9 4.33 13.66 9.23
CA GLU A 9 4.79 15.04 8.99
C GLU A 9 5.27 15.25 7.54
N MET A 10 5.99 14.28 6.94
CA MET A 10 6.37 14.34 5.53
C MET A 10 5.16 14.29 4.59
N CYS A 11 4.08 13.62 4.98
CA CYS A 11 2.84 13.57 4.19
C CYS A 11 2.01 14.85 4.33
N ILE A 12 1.96 15.38 5.54
CA ILE A 12 1.15 16.55 5.89
C ILE A 12 1.89 17.85 5.49
N ARG A 13 3.21 17.90 5.70
CA ARG A 13 4.05 19.02 5.27
C ARG A 13 4.55 18.79 3.85
N ASP A 14 3.87 19.35 2.87
CA ASP A 14 4.45 19.53 1.52
C ASP A 14 5.45 20.70 1.55
N SER A 15 6.31 20.67 2.57
CA SER A 15 7.21 21.75 2.98
C SER A 15 8.36 21.95 2.01
N MET A 16 8.53 21.09 1.01
CA MET A 16 9.67 21.19 0.11
C MET A 16 9.62 22.48 -0.72
N VAL A 17 8.45 22.84 -1.25
CA VAL A 17 8.30 24.06 -2.05
C VAL A 17 8.19 25.29 -1.13
N THR A 18 7.51 25.15 0.01
CA THR A 18 7.43 26.22 1.02
C THR A 18 8.80 26.57 1.60
N ASN A 19 9.65 25.57 1.85
CA ASN A 19 11.02 25.79 2.29
C ASN A 19 11.94 26.34 1.18
N MET A 20 11.57 26.14 -0.08
CA MET A 20 12.30 26.70 -1.22
C MET A 20 11.94 28.15 -1.51
N LEU A 21 10.71 28.58 -1.21
CA LEU A 21 10.16 29.90 -1.52
C LEU A 21 9.56 30.57 -0.25
N PRO A 22 10.28 30.67 0.87
CA PRO A 22 9.72 31.13 2.14
C PRO A 22 9.25 32.57 2.12
N LYS A 23 10.01 33.49 1.47
CA LYS A 23 9.65 34.88 1.35
C LYS A 23 8.44 35.08 0.42
N THR A 24 8.44 34.36 -0.70
CA THR A 24 7.35 34.37 -1.66
C THR A 24 6.02 33.96 -1.02
N TYR A 25 6.01 32.90 -0.23
CA TYR A 25 4.79 32.46 0.44
C TYR A 25 4.30 33.41 1.49
N LYS A 26 5.21 34.03 2.26
CA LYS A 26 4.87 35.07 3.22
C LYS A 26 4.22 36.27 2.53
N ALA A 27 4.78 36.74 1.42
CA ALA A 27 4.21 37.82 0.61
C ALA A 27 2.87 37.44 -0.04
N MET A 28 2.64 36.15 -0.38
CA MET A 28 1.38 35.66 -0.94
C MET A 28 0.27 35.41 0.10
N GLU A 29 0.52 35.56 1.37
CA GLU A 29 -0.46 35.24 2.43
C GLU A 29 -1.72 36.06 2.27
N ASN A 30 -1.60 37.36 1.98
CA ASN A 30 -2.71 38.28 1.80
C ASN A 30 -3.24 38.39 0.36
N TRP A 31 -2.62 37.71 -0.62
CA TRP A 31 -3.05 37.76 -2.00
C TRP A 31 -4.28 36.86 -2.21
N ASP A 32 -5.36 37.41 -2.76
CA ASP A 32 -6.65 36.68 -2.95
C ASP A 32 -6.64 35.70 -4.13
N GLY A 33 -5.68 35.82 -5.04
CA GLY A 33 -5.53 34.95 -6.22
C GLY A 33 -6.44 35.31 -7.39
N LYS A 34 -7.17 36.40 -7.36
CA LYS A 34 -8.05 36.83 -8.49
C LYS A 34 -7.30 37.54 -9.59
N GLU A 35 -6.42 38.45 -9.21
CA GLU A 35 -5.58 39.23 -10.09
C GLU A 35 -4.11 38.85 -10.02
N LEU A 36 -3.26 39.44 -10.83
CA LEU A 36 -1.80 39.21 -10.72
C LEU A 36 -1.30 39.73 -9.38
N PRO A 37 -0.33 39.03 -8.76
CA PRO A 37 0.26 39.47 -7.50
C PRO A 37 0.90 40.85 -7.63
N ASP A 38 1.08 41.49 -6.48
CA ASP A 38 1.75 42.77 -6.36
C ASP A 38 3.26 42.66 -6.52
N GLU A 39 3.95 43.80 -6.70
CA GLU A 39 5.40 43.89 -6.85
C GLU A 39 6.15 43.19 -5.70
N GLU A 40 5.62 43.28 -4.48
CA GLU A 40 6.18 42.65 -3.30
C GLU A 40 6.35 41.14 -3.45
N VAL A 41 5.35 40.46 -4.04
CA VAL A 41 5.39 39.01 -4.29
C VAL A 41 6.41 38.68 -5.37
N PHE A 42 6.52 39.50 -6.41
CA PHE A 42 7.53 39.30 -7.46
C PHE A 42 8.95 39.51 -6.94
N ALA A 43 9.17 40.51 -6.08
CA ALA A 43 10.45 40.76 -5.43
C ALA A 43 10.84 39.60 -4.49
N ALA A 44 9.91 39.16 -3.66
CA ALA A 44 10.12 38.01 -2.79
C ALA A 44 10.45 36.72 -3.58
N PHE A 45 9.74 36.51 -4.71
CA PHE A 45 9.99 35.38 -5.60
C PHE A 45 11.38 35.46 -6.25
N TYR A 46 11.79 36.64 -6.67
CA TYR A 46 13.12 36.85 -7.23
C TYR A 46 14.22 36.52 -6.22
N GLU A 47 14.11 36.98 -4.97
CA GLU A 47 15.09 36.70 -3.92
C GLU A 47 15.19 35.21 -3.58
N ASP A 48 14.05 34.56 -3.35
CA ASP A 48 13.99 33.13 -3.08
C ASP A 48 14.58 32.32 -4.24
N TYR A 49 14.24 32.70 -5.48
CA TYR A 49 14.71 31.99 -6.67
C TYR A 49 16.20 32.19 -6.91
N LYS A 50 16.75 33.37 -6.60
CA LYS A 50 18.20 33.66 -6.63
C LYS A 50 18.95 32.73 -5.69
N LEU A 51 18.50 32.58 -4.44
CA LEU A 51 19.06 31.64 -3.47
C LEU A 51 19.03 30.18 -3.95
N LEU A 52 17.96 29.78 -4.64
CA LEU A 52 17.83 28.42 -5.19
C LEU A 52 18.80 28.16 -6.34
N ILE A 53 19.11 29.17 -7.13
CA ILE A 53 20.12 29.08 -8.20
C ILE A 53 21.51 28.91 -7.57
N GLU A 54 21.85 29.70 -6.56
CA GLU A 54 23.14 29.62 -5.83
C GLU A 54 23.32 28.25 -5.19
N LYS A 55 22.27 27.71 -4.57
CA LYS A 55 22.27 26.36 -3.95
C LYS A 55 22.13 25.22 -4.97
N LYS A 56 22.06 25.49 -6.27
CA LYS A 56 21.85 24.51 -7.36
C LYS A 56 20.60 23.62 -7.18
N THR A 57 19.58 24.10 -6.45
CA THR A 57 18.35 23.33 -6.14
C THR A 57 17.14 23.72 -6.97
N PHE A 58 17.25 24.75 -7.84
CA PHE A 58 16.17 25.25 -8.69
C PHE A 58 15.52 24.16 -9.56
N GLY A 59 16.25 23.14 -9.97
CA GLY A 59 15.75 22.03 -10.75
C GLY A 59 14.67 21.20 -10.02
N LYS A 60 14.81 21.08 -8.69
CA LYS A 60 13.80 20.42 -7.85
C LYS A 60 12.51 21.24 -7.81
N LEU A 61 12.62 22.57 -7.59
CA LEU A 61 11.46 23.49 -7.66
C LEU A 61 10.75 23.40 -9.01
N ALA A 62 11.52 23.48 -10.10
CA ALA A 62 10.98 23.42 -11.47
C ALA A 62 10.23 22.11 -11.73
N THR A 63 10.70 21.00 -11.21
CA THR A 63 10.02 19.70 -11.33
C THR A 63 8.75 19.68 -10.51
N GLN A 64 8.77 20.14 -9.28
CA GLN A 64 7.61 20.16 -8.38
C GLN A 64 6.48 21.06 -8.93
N LEU A 65 6.80 22.27 -9.35
CA LEU A 65 5.81 23.18 -9.94
C LEU A 65 5.28 22.68 -11.30
N ASN A 66 6.09 21.97 -12.07
CA ASN A 66 5.66 21.40 -13.35
C ASN A 66 4.64 20.25 -13.18
N TYR A 67 4.58 19.60 -12.02
CA TYR A 67 3.52 18.64 -11.69
C TYR A 67 2.16 19.32 -11.46
N GLU A 68 2.15 20.58 -11.00
CA GLU A 68 0.91 21.35 -10.84
C GLU A 68 0.41 21.91 -12.16
N LYS A 69 1.31 22.51 -12.93
CA LYS A 69 0.98 23.09 -14.24
C LYS A 69 2.15 22.88 -15.20
N ASN A 70 1.85 22.28 -16.34
CA ASN A 70 2.84 22.06 -17.37
C ASN A 70 3.46 23.36 -17.87
N GLY A 71 4.78 23.34 -18.04
CA GLY A 71 5.53 24.47 -18.60
C GLY A 71 6.40 25.23 -17.59
N PHE A 72 6.30 24.97 -16.29
CA PHE A 72 7.16 25.60 -15.28
C PHE A 72 8.65 25.35 -15.54
N LYS A 73 9.05 24.13 -15.94
CA LYS A 73 10.45 23.83 -16.25
C LYS A 73 11.04 24.77 -17.29
N SER A 74 10.28 25.08 -18.35
CA SER A 74 10.76 25.94 -19.44
C SER A 74 10.84 27.40 -19.02
N ILE A 75 9.83 27.92 -18.30
CA ILE A 75 9.79 29.33 -17.88
C ILE A 75 10.83 29.63 -16.78
N LEU A 76 11.00 28.74 -15.83
CA LEU A 76 12.02 28.89 -14.79
C LEU A 76 13.44 28.82 -15.37
N LYS A 77 13.70 27.91 -16.32
CA LYS A 77 15.00 27.85 -17.00
C LYS A 77 15.29 29.13 -17.81
N LYS A 78 14.28 29.74 -18.44
CA LYS A 78 14.42 31.02 -19.13
C LYS A 78 14.68 32.15 -18.12
N LEU A 79 13.94 32.16 -17.00
CA LEU A 79 14.15 33.13 -15.93
C LEU A 79 15.57 33.08 -15.39
N GLN A 80 16.07 31.88 -15.07
CA GLN A 80 17.47 31.69 -14.61
C GLN A 80 18.50 32.33 -15.53
N ARG A 81 18.31 32.23 -16.85
CA ARG A 81 19.24 32.80 -17.84
C ARG A 81 19.21 34.33 -17.89
N LYS A 82 18.02 34.92 -17.74
CA LYS A 82 17.82 36.37 -17.82
C LYS A 82 18.06 37.10 -16.49
N MET A 83 17.90 36.45 -15.34
CA MET A 83 18.07 37.07 -14.02
C MET A 83 19.44 37.77 -13.80
N LYS A 84 20.48 37.32 -14.50
CA LYS A 84 21.80 37.95 -14.42
C LYS A 84 21.85 39.41 -14.96
N LYS A 85 20.81 39.81 -15.67
CA LYS A 85 20.66 41.12 -16.33
C LYS A 85 19.61 41.99 -15.66
N PHE A 86 19.03 41.55 -14.54
CA PHE A 86 17.96 42.28 -13.86
C PHE A 86 18.53 43.43 -13.08
N GLU A 87 17.89 44.57 -13.17
CA GLU A 87 18.17 45.79 -12.42
C GLU A 87 17.41 45.75 -11.08
N GLU A 88 17.86 46.47 -10.09
CA GLU A 88 17.17 46.59 -8.81
C GLU A 88 15.87 47.37 -8.98
N GLY A 89 14.75 46.79 -8.53
CA GLY A 89 13.40 47.36 -8.70
C GLY A 89 12.63 46.82 -9.91
N ASN A 90 11.33 47.04 -9.94
CA ASN A 90 10.40 46.66 -11.01
C ASN A 90 10.50 45.17 -11.42
N TYR A 91 10.62 44.28 -10.44
CA TYR A 91 10.76 42.82 -10.69
C TYR A 91 9.54 42.25 -11.41
N LYS A 92 8.34 42.82 -11.21
CA LYS A 92 7.10 42.37 -11.88
C LYS A 92 7.23 42.51 -13.38
N GLU A 93 7.61 43.67 -13.88
CA GLU A 93 7.77 43.93 -15.32
C GLU A 93 8.90 43.09 -15.90
N GLN A 94 10.03 43.02 -15.23
CA GLN A 94 11.20 42.26 -15.67
C GLN A 94 10.91 40.75 -15.76
N ILE A 95 10.18 40.18 -14.80
CA ILE A 95 9.81 38.75 -14.81
C ILE A 95 8.75 38.48 -15.88
N MET A 96 7.76 39.34 -16.05
CA MET A 96 6.75 39.20 -17.10
C MET A 96 7.36 39.28 -18.51
N ASP A 97 8.38 40.13 -18.72
CA ASP A 97 9.09 40.26 -19.98
C ASP A 97 9.93 39.00 -20.35
N VAL A 98 10.33 38.22 -19.37
CA VAL A 98 11.00 36.93 -19.63
C VAL A 98 10.13 35.97 -20.43
N HIS A 99 8.82 35.91 -20.09
CA HIS A 99 7.90 35.00 -20.78
C HIS A 99 6.43 35.34 -20.46
N LYS A 100 5.58 35.40 -21.49
CA LYS A 100 4.12 35.73 -21.40
C LYS A 100 3.34 34.92 -20.34
N ARG A 101 3.80 33.72 -19.97
CA ARG A 101 3.14 32.90 -18.96
C ARG A 101 3.22 33.48 -17.55
N TRP A 102 4.20 34.34 -17.25
CA TRP A 102 4.28 35.02 -15.95
C TRP A 102 3.18 36.09 -15.77
N ALA A 103 2.62 36.58 -16.87
CA ALA A 103 1.44 37.43 -16.85
C ALA A 103 0.12 36.66 -16.66
N ASN A 104 0.16 35.33 -16.61
CA ASN A 104 -1.04 34.52 -16.38
C ASN A 104 -1.14 34.19 -14.88
N VAL A 105 -2.23 34.67 -14.26
CA VAL A 105 -2.57 34.46 -12.82
C VAL A 105 -2.51 32.97 -12.40
N GLU A 106 -2.87 32.08 -13.31
CA GLU A 106 -2.89 30.64 -13.08
C GLU A 106 -1.52 30.06 -12.66
N TYR A 107 -0.40 30.60 -13.13
CA TYR A 107 0.92 30.16 -12.71
C TYR A 107 1.21 30.57 -11.26
N TRP A 108 0.78 31.75 -10.87
CA TRP A 108 0.91 32.24 -9.49
C TRP A 108 -0.05 31.50 -8.54
N ARG A 109 -1.29 31.21 -9.00
CA ARG A 109 -2.20 30.33 -8.26
C ARG A 109 -1.61 28.92 -8.05
N ALA A 110 -0.90 28.38 -9.04
CA ALA A 110 -0.23 27.09 -8.89
C ALA A 110 0.90 27.15 -7.85
N ILE A 111 1.65 28.25 -7.75
CA ILE A 111 2.62 28.49 -6.68
C ILE A 111 1.90 28.59 -5.33
N LYS A 112 0.83 29.40 -5.22
CA LYS A 112 0.05 29.60 -3.99
C LYS A 112 -0.59 28.28 -3.50
N ARG A 113 -1.10 27.43 -4.40
CA ARG A 113 -1.66 26.11 -4.03
C ARG A 113 -0.68 25.19 -3.33
N ARG A 114 0.63 25.39 -3.52
CA ARG A 114 1.69 24.67 -2.83
C ARG A 114 2.15 25.36 -1.53
N ALA A 115 1.54 26.50 -1.20
CA ALA A 115 1.85 27.27 0.02
C ALA A 115 1.41 26.62 1.34
N PRO A 116 0.26 25.89 1.46
CA PRO A 116 -0.15 25.37 2.74
C PRO A 116 0.90 24.42 3.30
N ALA A 117 1.35 24.69 4.52
CA ALA A 117 2.25 23.80 5.26
C ALA A 117 1.64 22.41 5.48
N ILE A 118 0.32 22.29 5.39
CA ILE A 118 -0.46 21.07 5.52
C ILE A 118 -1.32 20.92 4.27
N SER A 119 -1.08 19.88 3.47
CA SER A 119 -1.85 19.57 2.26
C SER A 119 -2.48 18.18 2.34
N TYR A 120 -3.81 18.14 2.19
CA TYR A 120 -4.54 16.88 2.07
C TYR A 120 -4.62 16.36 0.62
N ALA A 121 -4.03 17.09 -0.35
CA ALA A 121 -4.14 16.78 -1.77
C ALA A 121 -3.64 15.36 -2.11
N LYS A 122 -2.60 14.88 -1.43
CA LYS A 122 -2.04 13.54 -1.66
C LYS A 122 -2.94 12.43 -1.13
N TYR A 123 -3.64 12.67 -0.03
CA TYR A 123 -4.63 11.72 0.48
C TYR A 123 -5.84 11.64 -0.46
N LEU A 124 -6.33 12.79 -0.94
CA LEU A 124 -7.39 12.82 -1.94
C LEU A 124 -6.97 12.10 -3.22
N LYS A 125 -5.76 12.36 -3.72
CA LYS A 125 -5.20 11.66 -4.88
C LYS A 125 -5.11 10.14 -4.66
N GLY A 126 -4.74 9.69 -3.46
CA GLY A 126 -4.70 8.27 -3.10
C GLY A 126 -6.08 7.59 -3.04
N MET A 127 -7.17 8.38 -3.06
CA MET A 127 -8.56 7.94 -3.17
C MET A 127 -9.19 8.24 -4.54
N ASP A 128 -8.38 8.64 -5.53
CA ASP A 128 -8.84 9.11 -6.85
C ASP A 128 -9.77 10.33 -6.78
N LEU A 129 -9.51 11.22 -5.79
CA LEU A 129 -10.21 12.48 -5.62
C LEU A 129 -9.27 13.65 -5.95
N ILE A 130 -9.80 14.69 -6.54
CA ILE A 130 -9.08 15.94 -6.82
C ILE A 130 -9.89 17.13 -6.33
N LYS A 131 -9.20 18.20 -6.00
CA LYS A 131 -9.83 19.48 -5.67
C LYS A 131 -9.95 20.30 -6.95
N ASP A 132 -11.17 20.66 -7.31
CA ASP A 132 -11.46 21.49 -8.48
C ASP A 132 -10.99 22.94 -8.27
N GLU A 133 -11.00 23.77 -9.31
CA GLU A 133 -10.61 25.18 -9.25
C GLU A 133 -11.48 26.00 -8.27
N SER A 134 -12.73 25.59 -8.08
CA SER A 134 -13.68 26.14 -7.10
C SER A 134 -13.46 25.66 -5.65
N GLY A 135 -12.49 24.77 -5.42
CA GLY A 135 -12.21 24.20 -4.09
C GLY A 135 -13.05 22.99 -3.72
N ASN A 136 -13.98 22.55 -4.56
CA ASN A 136 -14.84 21.39 -4.32
C ASN A 136 -14.06 20.09 -4.60
N ILE A 137 -14.39 19.02 -3.82
CA ILE A 137 -13.80 17.69 -4.01
C ILE A 137 -14.58 16.98 -5.11
N THR A 138 -13.91 16.70 -6.23
CA THR A 138 -14.47 15.97 -7.37
C THR A 138 -13.74 14.68 -7.61
N GLN A 139 -14.40 13.69 -8.25
CA GLN A 139 -13.75 12.45 -8.63
C GLN A 139 -12.91 12.64 -9.89
N VAL A 140 -11.77 11.96 -9.95
CA VAL A 140 -10.97 11.87 -11.17
C VAL A 140 -11.78 11.17 -12.27
N SER A 141 -11.57 11.52 -13.54
CA SER A 141 -12.19 10.85 -14.70
C SER A 141 -12.00 9.33 -14.63
N GLU A 142 -12.98 8.57 -15.12
CA GLU A 142 -13.00 7.09 -14.98
C GLU A 142 -11.72 6.42 -15.50
N ASP A 143 -11.19 6.89 -16.62
CA ASP A 143 -9.96 6.38 -17.25
C ASP A 143 -8.71 6.53 -16.37
N ARG A 144 -8.76 7.35 -15.33
CA ARG A 144 -7.64 7.63 -14.43
C ARG A 144 -7.84 7.14 -13.00
N ARG A 145 -8.94 6.44 -12.72
CA ARG A 145 -9.26 5.89 -11.39
C ARG A 145 -8.51 4.58 -11.15
N VAL A 146 -7.28 4.66 -10.72
CA VAL A 146 -6.42 3.48 -10.49
C VAL A 146 -6.43 3.07 -9.02
N HIS A 147 -6.34 4.03 -8.09
CA HIS A 147 -6.09 3.73 -6.68
C HIS A 147 -7.28 3.07 -5.99
N ARG A 148 -8.51 3.52 -6.27
CA ARG A 148 -9.72 2.93 -5.69
C ARG A 148 -9.88 1.45 -6.08
N VAL A 149 -9.60 1.11 -7.32
CA VAL A 149 -9.62 -0.29 -7.79
C VAL A 149 -8.55 -1.11 -7.06
N LEU A 150 -7.35 -0.54 -6.86
CA LEU A 150 -6.28 -1.22 -6.15
C LEU A 150 -6.58 -1.42 -4.66
N TRP A 151 -7.24 -0.46 -3.99
CA TRP A 151 -7.69 -0.63 -2.61
C TRP A 151 -8.66 -1.81 -2.48
N LEU A 152 -9.70 -1.86 -3.31
CA LEU A 152 -10.67 -2.95 -3.31
C LEU A 152 -10.02 -4.30 -3.64
N ARG A 153 -9.15 -4.33 -4.64
CA ARG A 153 -8.39 -5.53 -5.02
C ARG A 153 -7.49 -6.02 -3.89
N THR A 154 -6.84 -5.12 -3.18
CA THR A 154 -5.97 -5.50 -2.04
C THR A 154 -6.78 -6.18 -0.95
N LEU A 155 -7.96 -5.66 -0.62
CA LEU A 155 -8.87 -6.28 0.34
C LEU A 155 -9.40 -7.63 -0.17
N GLU A 156 -9.79 -7.70 -1.44
CA GLU A 156 -10.23 -8.94 -2.10
C GLU A 156 -9.13 -10.02 -2.00
N VAL A 157 -7.91 -9.68 -2.42
CA VAL A 157 -6.79 -10.64 -2.39
C VAL A 157 -6.45 -11.06 -0.97
N ALA A 158 -6.38 -10.13 -0.03
CA ALA A 158 -6.11 -10.45 1.37
C ALA A 158 -7.19 -11.37 1.96
N PHE A 159 -8.45 -11.14 1.64
CA PHE A 159 -9.56 -11.98 2.08
C PHE A 159 -9.44 -13.41 1.53
N PHE A 160 -9.31 -13.57 0.22
CA PHE A 160 -9.24 -14.90 -0.39
C PHE A 160 -7.99 -15.67 0.03
N VAL A 161 -6.83 -15.02 0.12
CA VAL A 161 -5.60 -15.65 0.63
C VAL A 161 -5.80 -16.11 2.07
N THR A 162 -6.47 -15.33 2.92
CA THR A 162 -6.77 -15.72 4.30
C THR A 162 -7.69 -16.94 4.35
N VAL A 163 -8.73 -16.96 3.51
CA VAL A 163 -9.66 -18.11 3.41
C VAL A 163 -8.93 -19.37 2.93
N PHE A 164 -8.11 -19.26 1.89
CA PHE A 164 -7.34 -20.41 1.39
C PHE A 164 -6.31 -20.90 2.41
N CYS A 165 -5.60 -19.99 3.08
CA CYS A 165 -4.71 -20.36 4.19
C CYS A 165 -5.49 -21.06 5.30
N PHE A 166 -6.66 -20.58 5.70
CA PHE A 166 -7.47 -21.21 6.74
C PHE A 166 -7.91 -22.62 6.37
N VAL A 167 -8.47 -22.80 5.16
CA VAL A 167 -8.93 -24.10 4.67
C VAL A 167 -7.79 -25.12 4.63
N MET A 168 -6.61 -24.71 4.20
CA MET A 168 -5.42 -25.61 4.16
C MET A 168 -4.78 -25.80 5.53
N ALA A 169 -4.67 -24.73 6.31
CA ALA A 169 -3.97 -24.78 7.61
C ALA A 169 -4.76 -25.51 8.69
N TYR A 170 -6.08 -25.47 8.67
CA TYR A 170 -6.92 -26.09 9.71
C TYR A 170 -6.71 -27.60 9.81
N PRO A 171 -6.81 -28.40 8.72
CA PRO A 171 -6.51 -29.84 8.79
C PRO A 171 -5.06 -30.14 9.14
N ILE A 172 -4.10 -29.33 8.66
CA ILE A 172 -2.68 -29.47 8.98
C ILE A 172 -2.45 -29.24 10.48
N ALA A 173 -2.98 -28.17 11.05
CA ALA A 173 -2.83 -27.84 12.46
C ALA A 173 -3.53 -28.87 13.36
N HIS A 174 -4.70 -29.36 12.95
CA HIS A 174 -5.40 -30.44 13.66
C HIS A 174 -4.60 -31.72 13.68
N LEU A 175 -4.01 -32.09 12.54
CA LEU A 175 -3.13 -33.27 12.44
C LEU A 175 -1.90 -33.13 13.36
N LEU A 176 -1.23 -31.98 13.29
CA LEU A 176 -0.09 -31.67 14.16
C LEU A 176 -0.43 -31.72 15.65
N ALA A 177 -1.63 -31.26 16.04
CA ALA A 177 -2.04 -31.24 17.44
C ALA A 177 -2.40 -32.63 17.99
N THR A 178 -2.90 -33.54 17.14
CA THR A 178 -3.41 -34.86 17.52
C THR A 178 -2.37 -35.99 17.42
N LEU A 179 -1.37 -35.83 16.54
CA LEU A 179 -0.32 -36.83 16.36
C LEU A 179 0.63 -36.94 17.57
N PRO A 180 1.25 -38.13 17.77
CA PRO A 180 2.34 -38.31 18.72
C PRO A 180 3.50 -37.32 18.42
N MET A 181 4.17 -36.84 19.47
CA MET A 181 5.19 -35.78 19.41
C MET A 181 6.26 -36.04 18.33
N LYS A 182 6.69 -37.30 18.17
CA LYS A 182 7.70 -37.67 17.15
C LYS A 182 7.28 -37.30 15.72
N TYR A 183 6.04 -37.61 15.34
CA TYR A 183 5.52 -37.33 13.99
C TYR A 183 5.08 -35.88 13.85
N SER A 184 4.50 -35.32 14.91
CA SER A 184 4.12 -33.90 14.95
C SER A 184 5.33 -32.98 14.73
N ASN A 185 6.47 -33.25 15.41
CA ASN A 185 7.69 -32.46 15.24
C ASN A 185 8.24 -32.55 13.81
N LEU A 186 8.24 -33.76 13.22
CA LEU A 186 8.69 -33.91 11.83
C LEU A 186 7.82 -33.13 10.84
N LEU A 187 6.50 -33.21 10.98
CA LEU A 187 5.58 -32.46 10.14
C LEU A 187 5.69 -30.94 10.39
N MET A 188 5.91 -30.51 11.63
CA MET A 188 6.14 -29.10 11.93
C MET A 188 7.40 -28.58 11.24
N ILE A 189 8.48 -29.36 11.18
CA ILE A 189 9.69 -29.02 10.42
C ILE A 189 9.32 -28.84 8.94
N CYS A 190 8.54 -29.75 8.35
CA CYS A 190 8.09 -29.61 6.95
C CYS A 190 7.27 -28.34 6.71
N VAL A 191 6.39 -27.96 7.64
CA VAL A 191 5.60 -26.72 7.55
C VAL A 191 6.48 -25.48 7.65
N LEU A 192 7.53 -25.53 8.49
CA LEU A 192 8.43 -24.40 8.72
C LEU A 192 9.60 -24.34 7.73
N LEU A 193 9.90 -25.42 7.03
CA LEU A 193 11.02 -25.51 6.10
C LEU A 193 11.03 -24.37 5.05
N PRO A 194 9.89 -23.92 4.50
CA PRO A 194 9.86 -22.76 3.61
C PRO A 194 10.44 -21.48 4.21
N PHE A 195 10.43 -21.29 5.53
CA PHE A 195 11.02 -20.10 6.15
C PHE A 195 12.54 -20.03 6.02
N TRP A 196 13.21 -21.14 5.86
CA TRP A 196 14.66 -21.22 5.68
C TRP A 196 15.09 -20.87 4.25
N THR A 197 14.12 -20.77 3.31
CA THR A 197 14.40 -20.39 1.93
C THR A 197 14.10 -18.90 1.72
N SER A 198 14.88 -18.26 0.83
CA SER A 198 14.64 -16.88 0.47
C SER A 198 13.25 -16.69 -0.14
N LEU A 199 12.59 -15.59 0.20
CA LEU A 199 11.31 -15.21 -0.39
C LEU A 199 11.36 -15.10 -1.92
N LEU A 200 12.45 -14.53 -2.46
CA LEU A 200 12.63 -14.40 -3.90
C LEU A 200 12.74 -15.76 -4.58
N VAL A 201 13.49 -16.69 -3.99
CA VAL A 201 13.63 -18.07 -4.50
C VAL A 201 12.28 -18.77 -4.52
N ARG A 202 11.50 -18.68 -3.44
CA ARG A 202 10.13 -19.24 -3.40
C ARG A 202 9.23 -18.65 -4.47
N THR A 203 9.24 -17.34 -4.62
CA THR A 203 8.41 -16.67 -5.63
C THR A 203 8.86 -17.05 -7.05
N ALA A 204 10.17 -17.14 -7.30
CA ALA A 204 10.71 -17.60 -8.59
C ALA A 204 10.34 -19.05 -8.89
N SER A 205 10.36 -19.92 -7.89
CA SER A 205 9.89 -21.31 -8.04
C SER A 205 8.42 -21.36 -8.44
N TRP A 206 7.56 -20.52 -7.82
CA TRP A 206 6.15 -20.42 -8.23
C TRP A 206 5.99 -19.88 -9.66
N MET A 207 6.86 -18.96 -10.09
CA MET A 207 6.84 -18.49 -11.49
C MET A 207 7.08 -19.65 -12.47
N ILE A 208 8.00 -20.56 -12.17
CA ILE A 208 8.29 -21.73 -13.00
C ILE A 208 7.14 -22.76 -12.92
N LEU A 209 6.63 -23.05 -11.75
CA LEU A 209 5.58 -24.05 -11.52
C LEU A 209 4.25 -23.67 -12.18
N LEU A 210 3.89 -22.36 -12.17
CA LEU A 210 2.62 -21.85 -12.66
C LEU A 210 2.64 -21.44 -14.14
N GLN A 211 3.77 -21.62 -14.85
CA GLN A 211 3.82 -21.37 -16.29
C GLN A 211 2.83 -22.26 -17.05
N GLN A 212 2.44 -21.83 -18.25
CA GLN A 212 1.49 -22.55 -19.09
C GLN A 212 1.97 -23.99 -19.41
N GLN A 213 3.28 -24.14 -19.60
CA GLN A 213 3.94 -25.45 -19.76
C GLN A 213 4.68 -25.86 -18.46
N GLY A 214 4.16 -25.45 -17.33
CA GLY A 214 4.75 -25.75 -16.02
C GLY A 214 4.15 -27.00 -15.37
N VAL A 215 4.86 -27.51 -14.35
CA VAL A 215 4.55 -28.75 -13.65
C VAL A 215 3.10 -28.82 -13.12
N VAL A 216 2.53 -27.69 -12.69
CA VAL A 216 1.15 -27.66 -12.19
C VAL A 216 0.14 -27.94 -13.31
N ASN A 217 0.35 -27.35 -14.49
CA ASN A 217 -0.49 -27.60 -15.64
C ASN A 217 -0.29 -29.03 -16.18
N ASP A 218 0.96 -29.52 -16.23
CA ASP A 218 1.24 -30.91 -16.62
C ASP A 218 0.53 -31.91 -15.69
N PHE A 219 0.49 -31.62 -14.40
CA PHE A 219 -0.27 -32.45 -13.44
C PHE A 219 -1.78 -32.41 -13.72
N PHE A 220 -2.36 -31.23 -14.04
CA PHE A 220 -3.79 -31.13 -14.37
C PHE A 220 -4.14 -31.86 -15.68
N VAL A 221 -3.26 -31.83 -16.66
CA VAL A 221 -3.42 -32.60 -17.91
C VAL A 221 -3.31 -34.10 -17.61
N TRP A 222 -2.33 -34.53 -16.81
CA TRP A 222 -2.11 -35.93 -16.47
C TRP A 222 -3.31 -36.57 -15.73
N ILE A 223 -3.97 -35.83 -14.83
CA ILE A 223 -5.19 -36.33 -14.13
C ILE A 223 -6.47 -36.15 -14.98
N GLY A 224 -6.37 -35.62 -16.19
CA GLY A 224 -7.50 -35.43 -17.10
C GLY A 224 -8.46 -34.28 -16.76
N LEU A 225 -8.06 -33.35 -15.88
CA LEU A 225 -8.88 -32.19 -15.54
C LEU A 225 -8.87 -31.11 -16.60
N VAL A 226 -7.82 -31.02 -17.41
CA VAL A 226 -7.62 -30.01 -18.44
C VAL A 226 -7.06 -30.67 -19.69
N ALA A 227 -7.55 -30.26 -20.88
CA ALA A 227 -6.98 -30.70 -22.13
C ALA A 227 -5.64 -29.99 -22.39
N ASP A 228 -4.71 -30.66 -23.04
CA ASP A 228 -3.37 -30.13 -23.32
C ASP A 228 -3.41 -28.84 -24.16
N ASP A 229 -4.39 -28.72 -25.07
CA ASP A 229 -4.59 -27.54 -25.91
C ASP A 229 -5.23 -26.36 -25.16
N ASN A 230 -5.77 -26.56 -23.96
CA ASN A 230 -6.50 -25.52 -23.21
C ASN A 230 -5.97 -25.36 -21.79
N ARG A 231 -4.65 -25.25 -21.67
CA ARG A 231 -3.97 -25.07 -20.37
C ARG A 231 -4.29 -23.69 -19.77
N PRO A 232 -4.74 -23.59 -18.51
CA PRO A 232 -5.04 -22.31 -17.87
C PRO A 232 -3.79 -21.43 -17.69
N GLU A 233 -3.94 -20.17 -18.02
CA GLU A 233 -2.93 -19.16 -17.73
C GLU A 233 -2.99 -18.80 -16.24
N MET A 234 -2.06 -19.34 -15.44
CA MET A 234 -1.98 -19.08 -14.00
C MET A 234 -0.92 -18.02 -13.64
N MET A 235 -0.11 -17.59 -14.61
CA MET A 235 0.91 -16.56 -14.43
C MET A 235 0.41 -15.18 -14.84
N TYR A 236 1.00 -14.15 -14.19
CA TYR A 236 0.73 -12.73 -14.45
C TYR A 236 -0.74 -12.33 -14.28
N ASN A 237 -1.42 -12.98 -13.34
CA ASN A 237 -2.81 -12.72 -13.01
C ASN A 237 -3.10 -12.88 -11.50
N LYS A 238 -4.36 -12.65 -11.10
CA LYS A 238 -4.81 -12.82 -9.71
C LYS A 238 -4.60 -14.25 -9.19
N THR A 239 -4.78 -15.27 -10.05
CA THR A 239 -4.64 -16.68 -9.66
C THR A 239 -3.23 -16.99 -9.18
N GLY A 240 -2.20 -16.57 -9.93
CA GLY A 240 -0.81 -16.71 -9.51
C GLY A 240 -0.54 -16.02 -8.16
N THR A 241 -1.12 -14.84 -7.97
CA THR A 241 -1.01 -14.11 -6.69
C THR A 241 -1.64 -14.91 -5.55
N TYR A 242 -2.86 -15.44 -5.73
CA TYR A 242 -3.53 -16.26 -4.70
C TYR A 242 -2.70 -17.48 -4.32
N VAL A 243 -2.27 -18.27 -5.29
CA VAL A 243 -1.51 -19.52 -5.05
C VAL A 243 -0.20 -19.23 -4.33
N ALA A 244 0.61 -18.32 -4.89
CA ALA A 244 1.93 -18.03 -4.33
C ALA A 244 1.83 -17.40 -2.93
N MET A 245 0.93 -16.44 -2.71
CA MET A 245 0.75 -15.82 -1.40
C MET A 245 0.19 -16.77 -0.37
N THR A 246 -0.74 -17.66 -0.75
CA THR A 246 -1.29 -18.67 0.16
C THR A 246 -0.18 -19.60 0.67
N GLN A 247 0.67 -20.13 -0.20
CA GLN A 247 1.77 -20.99 0.21
C GLN A 247 2.76 -20.27 1.13
N ILE A 248 3.07 -19.01 0.81
CA ILE A 248 4.04 -18.22 1.59
C ILE A 248 3.48 -17.88 2.99
N LEU A 249 2.18 -17.60 3.09
CA LEU A 249 1.53 -17.18 4.33
C LEU A 249 0.92 -18.35 5.13
N LEU A 250 0.85 -19.56 4.56
CA LEU A 250 0.30 -20.74 5.18
C LEU A 250 0.89 -21.03 6.58
N PRO A 251 2.21 -21.01 6.80
CA PRO A 251 2.78 -21.28 8.12
C PRO A 251 2.32 -20.27 9.19
N PHE A 252 2.09 -19.02 8.82
CA PHE A 252 1.58 -17.99 9.74
C PHE A 252 0.13 -18.26 10.20
N MET A 253 -0.63 -19.02 9.43
CA MET A 253 -1.95 -19.52 9.83
C MET A 253 -1.83 -20.80 10.69
N VAL A 254 -0.93 -21.72 10.31
CA VAL A 254 -0.77 -23.02 11.01
C VAL A 254 -0.30 -22.83 12.44
N LEU A 255 0.66 -21.93 12.70
CA LEU A 255 1.26 -21.76 14.02
C LEU A 255 0.27 -21.34 15.12
N PRO A 256 -0.55 -20.27 14.95
CA PRO A 256 -1.55 -19.90 15.96
C PRO A 256 -2.63 -20.97 16.14
N LEU A 257 -3.08 -21.60 15.05
CA LEU A 257 -4.03 -22.71 15.11
C LEU A 257 -3.47 -23.89 15.91
N TYR A 258 -2.27 -24.33 15.58
CA TYR A 258 -1.59 -25.42 16.31
C TYR A 258 -1.41 -25.09 17.78
N SER A 259 -0.97 -23.89 18.11
CA SER A 259 -0.76 -23.46 19.49
C SER A 259 -2.02 -23.61 20.33
N VAL A 260 -3.17 -23.13 19.83
CA VAL A 260 -4.45 -23.28 20.52
C VAL A 260 -4.94 -24.72 20.52
N MET A 261 -4.89 -25.42 19.38
CA MET A 261 -5.36 -26.81 19.29
C MET A 261 -4.59 -27.76 20.21
N LYS A 262 -3.30 -27.51 20.44
CA LYS A 262 -2.45 -28.31 21.31
C LYS A 262 -2.83 -28.24 22.79
N THR A 263 -3.45 -27.14 23.22
CA THR A 263 -3.91 -26.97 24.59
C THR A 263 -5.26 -27.65 24.87
N ILE A 264 -6.01 -28.05 23.82
CA ILE A 264 -7.32 -28.69 23.98
C ILE A 264 -7.14 -30.13 24.46
N SER A 265 -7.65 -30.42 25.65
CA SER A 265 -7.55 -31.78 26.22
C SER A 265 -8.37 -32.79 25.39
N PRO A 266 -7.79 -33.95 25.02
CA PRO A 266 -8.51 -35.04 24.33
C PRO A 266 -9.69 -35.57 25.13
N SER A 267 -9.73 -35.37 26.45
CA SER A 267 -10.82 -35.79 27.34
C SER A 267 -12.16 -35.09 26.96
N LEU A 268 -12.11 -33.85 26.50
CA LEU A 268 -13.31 -33.10 26.06
C LEU A 268 -14.02 -33.78 24.88
N MET A 269 -13.25 -34.24 23.91
CA MET A 269 -13.81 -35.01 22.78
C MET A 269 -14.37 -36.36 23.23
N ARG A 270 -13.73 -37.03 24.19
CA ARG A 270 -14.23 -38.29 24.78
C ARG A 270 -15.53 -38.08 25.54
N ALA A 271 -15.58 -37.04 26.37
CA ALA A 271 -16.80 -36.66 27.09
C ALA A 271 -17.98 -36.37 26.15
N GLY A 272 -17.76 -35.60 25.08
CA GLY A 272 -18.77 -35.35 24.05
C GLY A 272 -19.32 -36.61 23.38
N LYS A 273 -18.45 -37.59 23.14
CA LYS A 273 -18.87 -38.92 22.63
C LYS A 273 -19.61 -39.74 23.66
N SER A 274 -19.19 -39.73 24.94
CA SER A 274 -19.84 -40.43 26.03
C SER A 274 -21.28 -39.90 26.30
N LEU A 275 -21.55 -38.65 25.98
CA LEU A 275 -22.88 -38.04 26.05
C LEU A 275 -23.76 -38.39 24.80
N GLY A 276 -23.37 -39.36 24.00
CA GLY A 276 -24.13 -39.83 22.83
C GLY A 276 -23.84 -39.08 21.53
N GLY A 277 -22.85 -38.18 21.52
CA GLY A 277 -22.46 -37.45 20.31
C GLY A 277 -21.71 -38.34 19.32
N THR A 278 -22.04 -38.29 18.04
CA THR A 278 -21.18 -38.88 17.00
C THR A 278 -19.85 -38.14 16.93
N PRO A 279 -18.78 -38.74 16.35
CA PRO A 279 -17.49 -38.07 16.21
C PRO A 279 -17.59 -36.69 15.49
N PHE A 280 -18.47 -36.59 14.49
CA PHE A 280 -18.73 -35.36 13.75
C PHE A 280 -19.42 -34.30 14.62
N VAL A 281 -20.43 -34.69 15.39
CA VAL A 281 -21.15 -33.79 16.30
C VAL A 281 -20.21 -33.31 17.42
N ALA A 282 -19.43 -34.19 18.02
CA ALA A 282 -18.45 -33.83 19.03
C ALA A 282 -17.37 -32.88 18.48
N PHE A 283 -16.94 -33.09 17.24
CA PHE A 283 -16.00 -32.16 16.59
C PHE A 283 -16.62 -30.76 16.44
N TRP A 284 -17.80 -30.63 15.83
CA TRP A 284 -18.39 -29.32 15.55
C TRP A 284 -18.94 -28.60 16.79
N LYS A 285 -19.46 -29.34 17.79
CA LYS A 285 -20.06 -28.73 18.99
C LYS A 285 -19.09 -28.54 20.15
N VAL A 286 -18.00 -29.31 20.21
CA VAL A 286 -17.05 -29.23 21.32
C VAL A 286 -15.69 -28.75 20.84
N TYR A 287 -15.07 -29.42 19.87
CA TYR A 287 -13.70 -29.12 19.47
C TYR A 287 -13.59 -27.81 18.67
N PHE A 288 -14.39 -27.64 17.63
CA PHE A 288 -14.33 -26.48 16.75
C PHE A 288 -14.50 -25.15 17.48
N PRO A 289 -15.49 -24.98 18.40
CA PRO A 289 -15.63 -23.73 19.16
C PRO A 289 -14.40 -23.40 20.02
N LEU A 290 -13.71 -24.39 20.56
CA LEU A 290 -12.49 -24.18 21.32
C LEU A 290 -11.28 -23.77 20.46
N THR A 291 -11.36 -23.98 19.14
CA THR A 291 -10.32 -23.53 18.20
C THR A 291 -10.54 -22.11 17.69
N ILE A 292 -11.71 -21.49 17.93
CA ILE A 292 -12.05 -20.13 17.44
C ILE A 292 -10.96 -19.09 17.78
N PRO A 293 -10.38 -19.05 18.99
CA PRO A 293 -9.30 -18.11 19.28
C PRO A 293 -8.08 -18.27 18.37
N GLY A 294 -7.70 -19.50 18.07
CA GLY A 294 -6.60 -19.81 17.15
C GLY A 294 -6.92 -19.44 15.70
N ILE A 295 -8.17 -19.73 15.28
CA ILE A 295 -8.68 -19.30 13.95
C ILE A 295 -8.58 -17.79 13.83
N GLY A 296 -9.10 -17.09 14.82
CA GLY A 296 -9.11 -15.64 14.83
C GLY A 296 -7.71 -15.05 14.77
N ALA A 297 -6.81 -15.49 15.62
CA ALA A 297 -5.43 -15.00 15.64
C ALA A 297 -4.71 -15.28 14.30
N GLY A 298 -4.87 -16.49 13.74
CA GLY A 298 -4.29 -16.87 12.45
C GLY A 298 -4.86 -16.07 11.29
N CYS A 299 -6.19 -15.94 11.21
CA CYS A 299 -6.85 -15.16 10.17
C CYS A 299 -6.43 -13.68 10.20
N LEU A 300 -6.40 -13.07 11.38
CA LEU A 300 -5.98 -11.69 11.54
C LEU A 300 -4.52 -11.50 11.09
N LEU A 301 -3.62 -12.37 11.54
CA LEU A 301 -2.20 -12.29 11.20
C LEU A 301 -1.99 -12.42 9.68
N VAL A 302 -2.58 -13.43 9.04
CA VAL A 302 -2.45 -13.65 7.60
C VAL A 302 -3.07 -12.51 6.80
N PHE A 303 -4.24 -12.01 7.21
CA PHE A 303 -4.91 -10.91 6.54
C PHE A 303 -4.08 -9.62 6.56
N ILE A 304 -3.53 -9.25 7.73
CA ILE A 304 -2.67 -8.06 7.87
C ILE A 304 -1.41 -8.20 7.03
N LEU A 305 -0.76 -9.37 7.07
CA LEU A 305 0.43 -9.63 6.26
C LEU A 305 0.11 -9.56 4.77
N ALA A 306 -1.02 -10.12 4.32
CA ALA A 306 -1.43 -10.13 2.91
C ALA A 306 -1.67 -8.71 2.37
N ILE A 307 -2.28 -7.81 3.15
CA ILE A 307 -2.49 -6.41 2.75
C ILE A 307 -1.16 -5.69 2.48
N GLY A 308 -0.15 -5.93 3.32
CA GLY A 308 1.17 -5.29 3.20
C GLY A 308 2.10 -5.94 2.18
N TYR A 309 1.72 -7.09 1.62
CA TYR A 309 2.58 -7.85 0.74
C TYR A 309 2.72 -7.19 -0.64
N TYR A 310 3.96 -7.02 -1.14
CA TYR A 310 4.17 -6.41 -2.47
C TYR A 310 5.11 -7.19 -3.38
N ILE A 311 6.07 -7.96 -2.83
CA ILE A 311 7.11 -8.64 -3.62
C ILE A 311 6.50 -9.71 -4.52
N THR A 312 5.74 -10.64 -3.93
CA THR A 312 5.12 -11.73 -4.69
C THR A 312 4.10 -11.23 -5.72
N PRO A 313 3.15 -10.33 -5.37
CA PRO A 313 2.26 -9.76 -6.38
C PRO A 313 2.98 -9.01 -7.51
N ALA A 314 4.12 -8.37 -7.22
CA ALA A 314 4.93 -7.70 -8.24
C ALA A 314 5.52 -8.67 -9.28
N LEU A 315 5.84 -9.90 -8.87
CA LEU A 315 6.49 -10.90 -9.72
C LEU A 315 5.49 -11.80 -10.45
N VAL A 316 4.44 -12.25 -9.77
CA VAL A 316 3.50 -13.25 -10.33
C VAL A 316 2.14 -12.66 -10.71
N GLY A 317 1.79 -11.49 -10.21
CA GLY A 317 0.42 -10.95 -10.28
C GLY A 317 0.08 -10.22 -11.59
N GLY A 318 1.08 -9.74 -12.34
CA GLY A 318 0.84 -8.93 -13.54
C GLY A 318 -0.06 -7.71 -13.27
N ALA A 319 -0.74 -7.22 -14.29
CA ALA A 319 -1.60 -6.04 -14.17
C ALA A 319 -2.84 -6.27 -13.28
N SER A 320 -3.44 -7.47 -13.35
CA SER A 320 -4.64 -7.82 -12.59
C SER A 320 -4.36 -8.22 -11.14
N GLY A 321 -3.13 -8.65 -10.81
CA GLY A 321 -2.70 -9.03 -9.47
C GLY A 321 -1.96 -7.94 -8.70
N THR A 322 -1.76 -6.75 -9.29
CA THR A 322 -1.10 -5.60 -8.62
C THR A 322 -1.97 -5.08 -7.47
N LEU A 323 -1.35 -4.83 -6.31
CA LEU A 323 -1.97 -4.36 -5.07
C LEU A 323 -1.57 -2.90 -4.78
N ILE A 324 -2.22 -2.30 -3.78
CA ILE A 324 -1.88 -0.93 -3.33
C ILE A 324 -0.45 -0.85 -2.78
N SER A 325 0.04 -1.88 -2.12
CA SER A 325 1.41 -2.00 -1.63
C SER A 325 2.45 -1.95 -2.75
N ASN A 326 2.13 -2.49 -3.94
CA ASN A 326 2.96 -2.37 -5.14
C ASN A 326 3.06 -0.92 -5.61
N GLN A 327 1.94 -0.16 -5.56
CA GLN A 327 1.92 1.25 -5.93
C GLN A 327 2.74 2.11 -4.97
N ILE A 328 2.67 1.82 -3.67
CA ILE A 328 3.53 2.47 -2.67
C ILE A 328 5.01 2.23 -3.01
N ALA A 329 5.39 0.98 -3.27
CA ALA A 329 6.75 0.62 -3.65
C ALA A 329 7.19 1.29 -4.97
N PHE A 330 6.30 1.39 -5.96
CA PHE A 330 6.54 2.08 -7.24
C PHE A 330 6.82 3.56 -7.02
N HIS A 331 6.01 4.25 -6.20
CA HIS A 331 6.22 5.66 -5.90
C HIS A 331 7.49 5.93 -5.10
N MET A 332 7.92 4.98 -4.26
CA MET A 332 9.20 5.09 -3.55
C MET A 332 10.42 4.89 -4.45
N LYS A 333 10.36 3.90 -5.36
CA LYS A 333 11.53 3.45 -6.13
C LYS A 333 11.64 4.07 -7.51
N SER A 334 10.52 4.21 -8.22
CA SER A 334 10.50 4.62 -9.64
C SER A 334 10.22 6.11 -9.81
N THR A 335 9.19 6.64 -9.16
CA THR A 335 8.85 8.06 -9.27
C THR A 335 9.55 8.94 -8.25
N LEU A 336 10.13 8.33 -7.19
CA LEU A 336 10.77 9.00 -6.07
C LEU A 336 9.86 10.04 -5.38
N ASP A 337 8.53 9.86 -5.49
CA ASP A 337 7.53 10.66 -4.79
C ASP A 337 7.25 10.07 -3.40
N TRP A 338 8.25 10.21 -2.53
CA TRP A 338 8.21 9.71 -1.15
C TRP A 338 7.01 10.24 -0.36
N SER A 339 6.62 11.47 -0.65
CA SER A 339 5.52 12.13 0.05
C SER A 339 4.17 11.49 -0.31
N PHE A 340 3.95 11.12 -1.58
CA PHE A 340 2.74 10.41 -2.00
C PHE A 340 2.75 8.95 -1.51
N ALA A 341 3.92 8.28 -1.60
CA ALA A 341 4.09 6.94 -1.07
C ALA A 341 3.79 6.87 0.44
N SER A 342 4.29 7.86 1.22
CA SER A 342 4.00 7.97 2.66
C SER A 342 2.52 8.22 2.94
N ALA A 343 1.84 9.05 2.14
CA ALA A 343 0.41 9.29 2.29
C ALA A 343 -0.40 8.00 2.09
N MET A 344 -0.12 7.25 1.02
CA MET A 344 -0.75 5.95 0.79
C MET A 344 -0.40 4.93 1.88
N GLY A 345 0.85 4.90 2.35
CA GLY A 345 1.28 4.04 3.45
C GLY A 345 0.55 4.34 4.76
N LEU A 346 0.34 5.63 5.08
CA LEU A 346 -0.44 6.02 6.25
C LEU A 346 -1.92 5.64 6.12
N MET A 347 -2.51 5.82 4.94
CA MET A 347 -3.88 5.36 4.66
C MET A 347 -4.01 3.85 4.84
N LEU A 348 -3.03 3.08 4.36
CA LEU A 348 -2.98 1.63 4.53
C LEU A 348 -2.89 1.26 6.02
N LEU A 349 -2.02 1.92 6.79
CA LEU A 349 -1.88 1.71 8.23
C LEU A 349 -3.19 1.99 8.97
N VAL A 350 -3.84 3.13 8.69
CA VAL A 350 -5.13 3.48 9.30
C VAL A 350 -6.20 2.44 8.94
N GLY A 351 -6.24 1.99 7.69
CA GLY A 351 -7.15 0.93 7.24
C GLY A 351 -6.92 -0.38 8.01
N VAL A 352 -5.67 -0.80 8.16
CA VAL A 352 -5.30 -2.02 8.93
C VAL A 352 -5.69 -1.88 10.39
N LEU A 353 -5.42 -0.72 11.02
CA LEU A 353 -5.80 -0.48 12.43
C LEU A 353 -7.32 -0.47 12.62
N ALA A 354 -8.07 0.09 11.68
CA ALA A 354 -9.53 0.05 11.71
C ALA A 354 -10.07 -1.39 11.62
N ILE A 355 -9.52 -2.20 10.72
CA ILE A 355 -9.88 -3.62 10.58
C ILE A 355 -9.52 -4.38 11.86
N TYR A 356 -8.33 -4.15 12.42
CA TYR A 356 -7.93 -4.73 13.69
C TYR A 356 -8.88 -4.37 14.83
N TRP A 357 -9.29 -3.11 14.94
CA TRP A 357 -10.23 -2.65 15.95
C TRP A 357 -11.61 -3.31 15.81
N VAL A 358 -12.15 -3.38 14.58
CA VAL A 358 -13.40 -4.08 14.29
C VAL A 358 -13.29 -5.56 14.66
N TYR A 359 -12.21 -6.20 14.25
CA TYR A 359 -11.96 -7.60 14.59
C TYR A 359 -11.91 -7.84 16.11
N ASN A 360 -11.16 -7.02 16.85
CA ASN A 360 -11.04 -7.17 18.30
C ASN A 360 -12.40 -7.00 19.00
N LYS A 361 -13.25 -6.08 18.50
CA LYS A 361 -14.60 -5.89 19.02
C LYS A 361 -15.55 -7.06 18.71
N LEU A 362 -15.39 -7.72 17.56
CA LEU A 362 -16.26 -8.83 17.13
C LEU A 362 -15.84 -10.16 17.76
N VAL A 363 -14.55 -10.45 17.82
CA VAL A 363 -14.02 -11.73 18.31
C VAL A 363 -13.79 -11.71 19.82
N GLY A 364 -13.67 -10.52 20.42
CA GLY A 364 -13.60 -10.36 21.88
C GLY A 364 -12.39 -11.06 22.49
N VAL A 365 -11.20 -10.79 21.97
CA VAL A 365 -9.95 -11.40 22.49
C VAL A 365 -9.77 -11.14 23.99
N ASP A 366 -10.31 -10.03 24.50
CA ASP A 366 -10.27 -9.68 25.91
C ASP A 366 -11.20 -10.56 26.78
N ASN A 367 -12.15 -11.29 26.20
CA ASN A 367 -13.06 -12.18 26.92
C ASN A 367 -12.53 -13.62 27.07
N ILE A 368 -11.39 -13.94 26.46
CA ILE A 368 -10.73 -15.23 26.63
C ILE A 368 -9.82 -15.13 27.86
N LYS A 369 -10.43 -14.99 29.04
CA LYS A 369 -9.76 -15.35 30.29
C LYS A 369 -9.53 -16.86 30.24
N LEU A 370 -8.32 -17.23 29.93
CA LEU A 370 -7.81 -18.57 30.23
C LEU A 370 -7.94 -18.75 31.73
N GLY A 371 -9.00 -19.46 32.15
CA GLY A 371 -9.18 -19.87 33.54
C GLY A 371 -8.10 -20.86 33.98
#